data_c87586fa9ea59d2438c607e396194778
#
_entry.id   c87586fa9ea59d2438c607e396194778
#
_cell.length_a   1.000
_cell.length_b   1.000
_cell.length_c   1.000
_cell.angle_alpha   90.00
_cell.angle_beta   90.00
_cell.angle_gamma   90.00
#
_symmetry.space_group_name_H-M   'P 1'
#
loop_
_entity.id
_entity.type
_entity.pdbx_description
1 polymer ?
#
loop_
_entity_poly.entity_id
_entity_poly.type
_entity_poly.pdbx_seq_one_letter_code
_entity_poly.pdbx_strand_id
1 'polypeptide(L)'
;MISAAGIKVYSYLNITAVADFFMEIKPGEHGRVTLRGYLAGMPDVGRLQEEAVRIMLQEDGDNREQVLFHGIIQSVHTFVENGVCQVILSALTSSIRLDQEERNRSFQKTKETYLGIMREVAGNVSGSGLSVETGVPVIQYRETDWEFCRRMAAGAGQVLYADPASPEIRLWAGLEEKGGTASFPADRYSVCVDETYYHMKSAGEGKKEFLYYRTE
;
A
#
# COMPACT_ATOMS: atom_id res chain seq x y z
N MET A 1 17.77 -3.55 -3.52
CA MET A 1 17.33 -2.44 -4.39
C MET A 1 16.70 -3.10 -5.60
N ILE A 2 15.41 -2.92 -5.81
CA ILE A 2 14.75 -3.42 -7.02
C ILE A 2 15.34 -2.63 -8.18
N SER A 3 15.87 -3.32 -9.18
CA SER A 3 16.36 -2.65 -10.39
C SER A 3 15.19 -1.98 -11.09
N ALA A 4 15.30 -0.71 -11.42
CA ALA A 4 14.26 0.00 -12.17
C ALA A 4 13.97 -0.65 -13.54
N ALA A 5 14.92 -1.40 -14.08
CA ALA A 5 14.77 -2.12 -15.35
C ALA A 5 13.71 -3.23 -15.33
N GLY A 6 13.41 -3.81 -14.17
CA GLY A 6 12.36 -4.83 -14.02
C GLY A 6 10.95 -4.28 -13.74
N ILE A 7 10.80 -2.96 -13.59
CA ILE A 7 9.51 -2.36 -13.25
C ILE A 7 8.73 -2.00 -14.52
N LYS A 8 7.52 -2.55 -14.64
CA LYS A 8 6.56 -2.20 -15.68
C LYS A 8 5.40 -1.42 -15.09
N VAL A 9 5.00 -0.36 -15.77
CA VAL A 9 3.90 0.52 -15.35
C VAL A 9 2.79 0.46 -16.36
N TYR A 10 1.60 0.12 -15.91
CA TYR A 10 0.38 0.10 -16.70
C TYR A 10 -0.53 1.23 -16.23
N SER A 11 -0.69 2.25 -17.05
CA SER A 11 -1.54 3.41 -16.82
C SER A 11 -1.94 4.03 -18.17
N TYR A 12 -2.75 5.06 -18.15
CA TYR A 12 -3.04 5.83 -19.36
C TYR A 12 -1.82 6.63 -19.87
N LEU A 13 -0.80 6.80 -19.02
CA LEU A 13 0.47 7.40 -19.41
C LEU A 13 1.34 6.37 -20.13
N ASN A 14 1.87 6.74 -21.27
CA ASN A 14 2.77 5.86 -22.02
C ASN A 14 4.20 5.96 -21.45
N ILE A 15 4.40 5.36 -20.28
CA ILE A 15 5.70 5.32 -19.58
C ILE A 15 6.55 4.23 -20.22
N THR A 16 7.67 4.62 -20.81
CA THR A 16 8.57 3.74 -21.57
C THR A 16 9.68 3.15 -20.70
N ALA A 17 10.10 3.88 -19.66
CA ALA A 17 11.09 3.41 -18.72
C ALA A 17 10.89 4.10 -17.35
N VAL A 18 11.27 3.40 -16.30
CA VAL A 18 11.25 3.90 -14.91
C VAL A 18 12.67 4.28 -14.51
N ALA A 19 12.86 5.51 -14.05
CA ALA A 19 14.12 6.00 -13.52
C ALA A 19 14.22 5.75 -12.00
N ASP A 20 13.17 6.13 -11.27
CA ASP A 20 13.08 5.97 -9.81
C ASP A 20 11.71 5.42 -9.42
N PHE A 21 11.71 4.54 -8.42
CA PHE A 21 10.52 3.96 -7.86
C PHE A 21 10.63 3.92 -6.33
N PHE A 22 9.65 4.50 -5.68
CA PHE A 22 9.55 4.48 -4.22
C PHE A 22 8.12 4.06 -3.83
N MET A 23 8.03 3.03 -2.98
CA MET A 23 6.76 2.56 -2.42
C MET A 23 6.85 2.56 -0.90
N GLU A 24 5.83 3.09 -0.26
CA GLU A 24 5.72 3.22 1.18
C GLU A 24 4.39 2.66 1.66
N ILE A 25 4.45 1.73 2.61
CA ILE A 25 3.28 1.13 3.27
C ILE A 25 3.47 1.31 4.76
N LYS A 26 2.62 2.14 5.37
CA LYS A 26 2.65 2.43 6.80
C LYS A 26 1.37 1.99 7.50
N PRO A 27 1.46 1.64 8.79
CA PRO A 27 0.27 1.35 9.60
C PRO A 27 -0.67 2.56 9.64
N GLY A 28 -1.95 2.33 9.38
CA GLY A 28 -2.97 3.35 9.45
C GLY A 28 -2.90 4.43 8.37
N GLU A 29 -2.06 4.26 7.34
CA GLU A 29 -1.97 5.13 6.18
C GLU A 29 -2.34 4.38 4.90
N HIS A 30 -2.77 5.11 3.88
CA HIS A 30 -2.91 4.55 2.54
C HIS A 30 -1.52 4.26 1.97
N GLY A 31 -1.35 3.09 1.36
CA GLY A 31 -0.11 2.78 0.68
C GLY A 31 0.15 3.79 -0.44
N ARG A 32 1.38 4.25 -0.54
CA ARG A 32 1.80 5.29 -1.48
C ARG A 32 2.90 4.80 -2.40
N VAL A 33 2.81 5.22 -3.65
CA VAL A 33 3.88 5.10 -4.63
C VAL A 33 4.24 6.47 -5.18
N THR A 34 5.52 6.71 -5.35
CA THR A 34 6.06 7.79 -6.17
C THR A 34 7.00 7.19 -7.20
N LEU A 35 6.80 7.56 -8.46
CA LEU A 35 7.54 7.04 -9.59
C LEU A 35 8.02 8.20 -10.45
N ARG A 36 9.30 8.15 -10.86
CA ARG A 36 9.85 9.00 -11.92
C ARG A 36 10.16 8.13 -13.12
N GLY A 37 9.75 8.59 -14.30
CA GLY A 37 9.93 7.82 -15.53
C GLY A 37 9.98 8.69 -16.78
N TYR A 38 10.13 8.02 -17.91
CA TYR A 38 10.21 8.61 -19.24
C TYR A 38 8.93 8.30 -20.02
N LEU A 39 8.47 9.28 -20.79
CA LEU A 39 7.28 9.16 -21.63
C LEU A 39 7.65 9.06 -23.10
N ALA A 40 6.86 8.32 -23.87
CA ALA A 40 6.99 8.30 -25.33
C ALA A 40 6.65 9.65 -25.99
N GLY A 41 5.94 10.53 -25.29
CA GLY A 41 5.52 11.86 -25.73
C GLY A 41 4.73 12.56 -24.65
N MET A 42 4.34 13.83 -24.85
CA MET A 42 3.52 14.56 -23.88
C MET A 42 2.12 13.92 -23.79
N PRO A 43 1.66 13.57 -22.57
CA PRO A 43 0.34 13.00 -22.37
C PRO A 43 -0.76 14.07 -22.48
N ASP A 44 -1.96 13.63 -22.82
CA ASP A 44 -3.15 14.44 -22.67
C ASP A 44 -3.52 14.55 -21.18
N VAL A 45 -3.23 15.72 -20.60
CA VAL A 45 -3.47 15.99 -19.17
C VAL A 45 -4.95 16.16 -18.80
N GLY A 46 -5.86 16.20 -19.79
CA GLY A 46 -7.31 16.33 -19.54
C GLY A 46 -7.97 15.08 -18.94
N ARG A 47 -7.27 13.95 -18.83
CA ARG A 47 -7.81 12.67 -18.35
C ARG A 47 -7.38 12.29 -16.92
N LEU A 48 -6.92 13.24 -16.13
CA LEU A 48 -6.22 12.99 -14.85
C LEU A 48 -7.09 12.57 -13.65
N GLN A 49 -8.41 12.54 -13.79
CA GLN A 49 -9.26 12.24 -12.64
C GLN A 49 -9.50 10.73 -12.48
N GLU A 50 -9.09 10.20 -11.30
CA GLU A 50 -9.36 8.83 -10.81
C GLU A 50 -8.80 7.67 -11.66
N GLU A 51 -7.78 7.93 -12.46
CA GLU A 51 -7.17 6.88 -13.27
C GLU A 51 -6.36 5.90 -12.43
N ALA A 52 -6.57 4.63 -12.72
CA ALA A 52 -5.85 3.55 -12.07
C ALA A 52 -4.43 3.39 -12.61
N VAL A 53 -3.51 3.02 -11.72
CA VAL A 53 -2.16 2.58 -12.08
C VAL A 53 -1.89 1.20 -11.52
N ARG A 54 -1.27 0.35 -12.31
CA ARG A 54 -0.76 -0.95 -11.89
C ARG A 54 0.73 -1.01 -12.17
N ILE A 55 1.49 -1.39 -11.17
CA ILE A 55 2.95 -1.50 -11.22
C ILE A 55 3.33 -2.95 -10.96
N MET A 56 4.08 -3.51 -11.88
CA MET A 56 4.52 -4.89 -11.87
C MET A 56 6.04 -4.95 -11.75
N LEU A 57 6.51 -5.99 -11.08
CA LEU A 57 7.91 -6.40 -11.12
C LEU A 57 8.05 -7.63 -12.02
N GLN A 58 8.95 -7.58 -12.96
CA GLN A 58 9.43 -8.73 -13.71
C GLN A 58 10.84 -9.05 -13.25
N GLU A 59 11.05 -10.23 -12.71
CA GLU A 59 12.39 -10.70 -12.35
C GLU A 59 13.17 -11.11 -13.60
N ASP A 60 14.45 -10.77 -13.62
CA ASP A 60 15.36 -11.16 -14.72
C ASP A 60 15.44 -12.69 -14.81
N GLY A 61 15.10 -13.22 -15.98
CA GLY A 61 15.14 -14.67 -16.26
C GLY A 61 13.88 -15.45 -15.89
N ASP A 62 12.89 -14.84 -15.25
CA ASP A 62 11.57 -15.43 -15.03
C ASP A 62 10.51 -14.61 -15.78
N ASN A 63 9.63 -15.30 -16.51
CA ASN A 63 8.49 -14.66 -17.17
C ASN A 63 7.33 -14.35 -16.20
N ARG A 64 7.53 -14.54 -14.90
CA ARG A 64 6.51 -14.21 -13.90
C ARG A 64 6.51 -12.74 -13.60
N GLU A 65 5.34 -12.14 -13.74
CA GLU A 65 5.11 -10.77 -13.32
C GLU A 65 4.44 -10.79 -11.94
N GLN A 66 5.03 -10.07 -11.00
CA GLN A 66 4.46 -9.86 -9.67
C GLN A 66 3.86 -8.46 -9.58
N VAL A 67 2.61 -8.35 -9.14
CA VAL A 67 2.00 -7.05 -8.83
C VAL A 67 2.67 -6.47 -7.60
N LEU A 68 3.32 -5.33 -7.74
CA LEU A 68 3.86 -4.57 -6.62
C LEU A 68 2.83 -3.59 -6.06
N PHE A 69 2.13 -2.90 -6.96
CA PHE A 69 1.21 -1.86 -6.56
C PHE A 69 0.04 -1.76 -7.54
N HIS A 70 -1.13 -1.55 -6.99
CA HIS A 70 -2.34 -1.18 -7.69
C HIS A 70 -3.02 -0.04 -6.94
N GLY A 71 -3.32 1.06 -7.61
CA GLY A 71 -3.88 2.21 -6.93
C GLY A 71 -4.42 3.27 -7.88
N ILE A 72 -4.71 4.42 -7.31
CA ILE A 72 -5.34 5.56 -7.97
C ILE A 72 -4.33 6.70 -8.01
N ILE A 73 -4.13 7.23 -9.21
CA ILE A 73 -3.21 8.36 -9.44
C ILE A 73 -3.75 9.60 -8.73
N GLN A 74 -2.91 10.22 -7.90
CA GLN A 74 -3.22 11.44 -7.19
C GLN A 74 -2.65 12.68 -7.87
N SER A 75 -1.45 12.54 -8.41
CA SER A 75 -0.80 13.63 -9.13
C SER A 75 0.12 13.13 -10.23
N VAL A 76 0.21 13.92 -11.29
CA VAL A 76 1.12 13.72 -12.40
C VAL A 76 1.78 15.06 -12.73
N HIS A 77 3.10 15.09 -12.72
CA HIS A 77 3.90 16.21 -13.16
C HIS A 77 4.71 15.80 -14.37
N THR A 78 4.53 16.49 -15.48
CA THR A 78 5.27 16.23 -16.71
C THR A 78 6.17 17.41 -17.05
N PHE A 79 7.37 17.13 -17.51
CA PHE A 79 8.34 18.15 -17.91
C PHE A 79 9.23 17.62 -19.04
N VAL A 80 9.86 18.55 -19.75
CA VAL A 80 10.82 18.22 -20.80
C VAL A 80 12.19 18.72 -20.39
N GLU A 81 13.15 17.82 -20.36
CA GLU A 81 14.53 18.12 -20.06
C GLU A 81 15.43 17.52 -21.16
N ASN A 82 16.28 18.34 -21.76
CA ASN A 82 17.16 17.95 -22.89
C ASN A 82 16.41 17.23 -24.04
N GLY A 83 15.17 17.66 -24.33
CA GLY A 83 14.35 17.07 -25.38
C GLY A 83 13.67 15.74 -25.01
N VAL A 84 13.83 15.28 -23.76
CA VAL A 84 13.23 14.05 -23.25
C VAL A 84 12.03 14.38 -22.36
N CYS A 85 10.86 13.79 -22.66
CA CYS A 85 9.67 13.91 -21.83
C CYS A 85 9.80 13.04 -20.60
N GLN A 86 9.64 13.62 -19.42
CA GLN A 86 9.68 12.93 -18.13
C GLN A 86 8.38 13.12 -17.37
N VAL A 87 8.12 12.19 -16.46
CA VAL A 87 6.95 12.22 -15.57
C VAL A 87 7.36 11.90 -14.13
N ILE A 88 6.74 12.61 -13.18
CA ILE A 88 6.66 12.21 -11.79
C ILE A 88 5.20 11.91 -11.49
N LEU A 89 4.91 10.67 -11.10
CA LEU A 89 3.57 10.18 -10.78
C LEU A 89 3.52 9.82 -9.30
N SER A 90 2.47 10.26 -8.61
CA SER A 90 2.14 9.81 -7.26
C SER A 90 0.78 9.13 -7.27
N ALA A 91 0.67 7.98 -6.60
CA ALA A 91 -0.56 7.21 -6.47
C ALA A 91 -0.75 6.68 -5.05
N LEU A 92 -2.00 6.48 -4.66
CA LEU A 92 -2.40 5.84 -3.40
C LEU A 92 -3.14 4.54 -3.70
N THR A 93 -3.10 3.60 -2.76
CA THR A 93 -3.87 2.35 -2.82
C THR A 93 -5.36 2.64 -2.98
N SER A 94 -6.11 1.65 -3.50
CA SER A 94 -7.58 1.78 -3.72
C SER A 94 -8.35 2.09 -2.44
N SER A 95 -7.74 1.90 -1.27
CA SER A 95 -8.30 2.27 0.04
C SER A 95 -8.61 3.77 0.20
N ILE A 96 -7.99 4.65 -0.61
CA ILE A 96 -8.32 6.09 -0.62
C ILE A 96 -9.80 6.37 -0.91
N ARG A 97 -10.50 5.44 -1.57
CA ARG A 97 -11.94 5.56 -1.81
C ARG A 97 -12.78 5.49 -0.54
N LEU A 98 -12.24 4.90 0.53
CA LEU A 98 -12.90 4.88 1.84
C LEU A 98 -12.74 6.20 2.59
N ASP A 99 -11.89 7.10 2.12
CA ASP A 99 -11.55 8.36 2.79
C ASP A 99 -12.15 9.60 2.10
N GLN A 100 -13.15 9.40 1.25
CA GLN A 100 -13.74 10.47 0.43
C GLN A 100 -14.91 11.18 1.12
N GLU A 101 -15.71 10.46 1.92
CA GLU A 101 -16.93 10.99 2.50
C GLU A 101 -17.09 10.60 3.97
N GLU A 102 -17.46 11.57 4.80
CA GLU A 102 -17.86 11.32 6.17
C GLU A 102 -19.21 10.58 6.21
N ARG A 103 -19.34 9.62 7.11
CA ARG A 103 -20.56 8.83 7.30
C ARG A 103 -21.07 8.91 8.73
N ASN A 104 -22.37 8.63 8.89
CA ASN A 104 -23.02 8.48 10.18
C ASN A 104 -23.78 7.16 10.19
N ARG A 105 -23.28 6.19 10.98
CA ARG A 105 -23.86 4.85 11.12
C ARG A 105 -23.88 4.43 12.58
N SER A 106 -24.80 3.54 12.94
CA SER A 106 -24.90 3.00 14.29
C SER A 106 -25.02 1.48 14.25
N PHE A 107 -24.12 0.80 14.94
CA PHE A 107 -24.05 -0.64 15.08
C PHE A 107 -24.46 -1.00 16.51
N GLN A 108 -25.73 -1.42 16.69
CA GLN A 108 -26.35 -1.61 18.00
C GLN A 108 -26.07 -3.00 18.61
N LYS A 109 -25.64 -3.96 17.80
CA LYS A 109 -25.42 -5.34 18.26
C LYS A 109 -24.09 -5.44 18.99
N THR A 110 -24.14 -5.53 20.30
CA THR A 110 -22.96 -5.62 21.18
C THR A 110 -22.16 -6.93 21.02
N LYS A 111 -22.79 -7.96 20.45
CA LYS A 111 -22.14 -9.24 20.11
C LYS A 111 -21.54 -9.27 18.70
N GLU A 112 -21.68 -8.17 17.97
CA GLU A 112 -21.02 -8.06 16.66
C GLU A 112 -19.50 -7.95 16.87
N THR A 113 -18.73 -8.57 15.97
CA THR A 113 -17.28 -8.51 16.06
C THR A 113 -16.73 -7.28 15.36
N TYR A 114 -15.53 -6.84 15.75
CA TYR A 114 -14.81 -5.78 15.03
C TYR A 114 -14.69 -6.12 13.54
N LEU A 115 -14.36 -7.38 13.22
CA LEU A 115 -14.26 -7.85 11.83
C LEU A 115 -15.59 -7.74 11.08
N GLY A 116 -16.70 -8.14 11.72
CA GLY A 116 -18.04 -8.08 11.13
C GLY A 116 -18.41 -6.66 10.73
N ILE A 117 -18.25 -5.72 11.66
CA ILE A 117 -18.55 -4.31 11.43
C ILE A 117 -17.63 -3.72 10.34
N MET A 118 -16.34 -4.00 10.39
CA MET A 118 -15.40 -3.50 9.39
C MET A 118 -15.70 -4.06 7.99
N ARG A 119 -16.13 -5.31 7.88
CA ARG A 119 -16.57 -5.89 6.60
C ARG A 119 -17.85 -5.29 6.06
N GLU A 120 -18.79 -4.92 6.92
CA GLU A 120 -20.01 -4.20 6.51
C GLU A 120 -19.67 -2.84 5.91
N VAL A 121 -18.63 -2.17 6.43
CA VAL A 121 -18.22 -0.83 6.01
C VAL A 121 -17.28 -0.85 4.79
N ALA A 122 -16.25 -1.68 4.82
CA ALA A 122 -15.15 -1.67 3.83
C ALA A 122 -15.10 -2.89 2.91
N GLY A 123 -16.00 -3.87 3.11
CA GLY A 123 -16.09 -5.08 2.28
C GLY A 123 -15.01 -6.10 2.62
N ASN A 124 -13.86 -6.04 1.96
CA ASN A 124 -12.81 -7.05 2.09
C ASN A 124 -11.82 -6.69 3.19
N VAL A 125 -12.07 -7.21 4.39
CA VAL A 125 -11.21 -7.02 5.57
C VAL A 125 -10.82 -8.39 6.12
N SER A 126 -9.54 -8.55 6.44
CA SER A 126 -8.97 -9.72 7.11
C SER A 126 -8.02 -9.28 8.23
N GLY A 127 -7.64 -10.21 9.08
CA GLY A 127 -6.65 -9.96 10.14
C GLY A 127 -6.85 -10.81 11.37
N SER A 128 -5.79 -10.97 12.14
CA SER A 128 -5.82 -11.62 13.45
C SER A 128 -6.40 -10.67 14.50
N GLY A 129 -7.02 -11.23 15.55
CA GLY A 129 -7.52 -10.44 16.68
C GLY A 129 -8.81 -9.65 16.45
N LEU A 130 -9.32 -9.55 15.22
CA LEU A 130 -10.56 -8.81 14.91
C LEU A 130 -11.86 -9.59 15.23
N SER A 131 -11.77 -10.88 15.50
CA SER A 131 -12.93 -11.76 15.79
C SER A 131 -13.46 -11.61 17.23
N VAL A 132 -13.02 -10.58 17.93
CA VAL A 132 -13.48 -10.23 19.28
C VAL A 132 -14.78 -9.42 19.16
N GLU A 133 -15.76 -9.69 20.05
CA GLU A 133 -16.99 -8.91 20.14
C GLU A 133 -16.69 -7.49 20.63
N THR A 134 -17.45 -6.51 20.12
CA THR A 134 -17.27 -5.11 20.54
C THR A 134 -17.70 -4.88 21.99
N GLY A 135 -18.65 -5.70 22.50
CA GLY A 135 -19.18 -5.59 23.87
C GLY A 135 -20.05 -4.37 24.13
N VAL A 136 -20.00 -3.39 23.24
CA VAL A 136 -20.76 -2.12 23.33
C VAL A 136 -21.28 -1.73 21.95
N PRO A 137 -22.36 -0.91 21.88
CA PRO A 137 -22.76 -0.32 20.62
C PRO A 137 -21.66 0.57 20.05
N VAL A 138 -21.47 0.51 18.73
CA VAL A 138 -20.46 1.30 18.02
C VAL A 138 -21.15 2.33 17.15
N ILE A 139 -20.62 3.54 17.13
CA ILE A 139 -21.13 4.64 16.32
C ILE A 139 -20.00 5.15 15.45
N GLN A 140 -20.26 5.27 14.14
CA GLN A 140 -19.50 6.08 13.22
C GLN A 140 -20.18 7.45 13.16
N TYR A 141 -19.49 8.50 13.52
CA TYR A 141 -20.05 9.85 13.53
C TYR A 141 -19.04 10.84 12.96
N ARG A 142 -19.38 11.42 11.80
CA ARG A 142 -18.54 12.36 11.06
C ARG A 142 -17.10 11.84 10.86
N GLU A 143 -17.02 10.56 10.56
CA GLU A 143 -15.75 9.87 10.22
C GLU A 143 -15.89 9.31 8.81
N THR A 144 -14.79 9.29 8.07
CA THR A 144 -14.72 8.51 6.83
C THR A 144 -14.74 7.02 7.15
N ASP A 145 -15.00 6.20 6.14
CA ASP A 145 -14.96 4.75 6.32
C ASP A 145 -13.55 4.24 6.63
N TRP A 146 -12.52 4.94 6.15
CA TRP A 146 -11.13 4.69 6.48
C TRP A 146 -10.82 5.00 7.94
N GLU A 147 -11.15 6.19 8.41
CA GLU A 147 -10.94 6.61 9.81
C GLU A 147 -11.67 5.69 10.77
N PHE A 148 -12.91 5.33 10.43
CA PHE A 148 -13.70 4.39 11.22
C PHE A 148 -13.04 3.02 11.30
N CYS A 149 -12.58 2.44 10.17
CA CYS A 149 -11.88 1.15 10.17
C CYS A 149 -10.57 1.21 10.96
N ARG A 150 -9.82 2.31 10.90
CA ARG A 150 -8.62 2.52 11.72
C ARG A 150 -8.94 2.49 13.21
N ARG A 151 -9.99 3.21 13.62
CA ARG A 151 -10.44 3.24 15.02
C ARG A 151 -10.93 1.87 15.48
N MET A 152 -11.64 1.12 14.63
CA MET A 152 -12.08 -0.23 14.91
C MET A 152 -10.89 -1.18 15.10
N ALA A 153 -9.91 -1.13 14.21
CA ALA A 153 -8.69 -1.93 14.35
C ALA A 153 -7.95 -1.60 15.66
N ALA A 154 -7.78 -0.32 15.98
CA ALA A 154 -7.16 0.12 17.23
C ALA A 154 -7.95 -0.34 18.45
N GLY A 155 -9.28 -0.33 18.42
CA GLY A 155 -10.14 -0.85 19.48
C GLY A 155 -9.95 -2.35 19.72
N ALA A 156 -9.59 -3.10 18.69
CA ALA A 156 -9.21 -4.52 18.78
C ALA A 156 -7.72 -4.73 19.11
N GLY A 157 -6.96 -3.67 19.41
CA GLY A 157 -5.52 -3.72 19.67
C GLY A 157 -4.67 -4.04 18.43
N GLN A 158 -5.20 -3.75 17.23
CA GLN A 158 -4.53 -4.03 15.96
C GLN A 158 -4.24 -2.73 15.19
N VAL A 159 -3.31 -2.81 14.26
CA VAL A 159 -3.02 -1.75 13.28
C VAL A 159 -3.60 -2.13 11.91
N LEU A 160 -4.09 -1.14 11.18
CA LEU A 160 -4.72 -1.34 9.87
C LEU A 160 -3.73 -1.05 8.75
N TYR A 161 -3.78 -1.91 7.72
CA TYR A 161 -3.02 -1.74 6.48
C TYR A 161 -3.93 -1.85 5.27
N ALA A 162 -3.59 -1.13 4.22
CA ALA A 162 -4.16 -1.31 2.89
C ALA A 162 -3.29 -2.24 2.04
N ASP A 163 -3.90 -3.17 1.32
CA ASP A 163 -3.19 -4.06 0.39
C ASP A 163 -2.72 -3.27 -0.84
N PRO A 164 -1.40 -3.14 -1.05
CA PRO A 164 -0.90 -2.39 -2.19
C PRO A 164 -1.08 -3.13 -3.52
N ALA A 165 -1.21 -4.45 -3.52
CA ALA A 165 -1.29 -5.26 -4.73
C ALA A 165 -2.72 -5.49 -5.23
N SER A 166 -3.73 -5.14 -4.43
CA SER A 166 -5.13 -5.37 -4.78
C SER A 166 -5.71 -4.23 -5.64
N PRO A 167 -6.38 -4.54 -6.76
CA PRO A 167 -7.13 -3.55 -7.53
C PRO A 167 -8.38 -3.06 -6.79
N GLU A 168 -8.92 -3.88 -5.89
CA GLU A 168 -10.06 -3.58 -5.06
C GLU A 168 -9.61 -3.11 -3.68
N ILE A 169 -10.54 -2.52 -2.93
CA ILE A 169 -10.29 -2.21 -1.52
C ILE A 169 -10.11 -3.53 -0.78
N ARG A 170 -8.92 -3.75 -0.26
CA ARG A 170 -8.59 -4.87 0.61
C ARG A 170 -7.78 -4.35 1.78
N LEU A 171 -8.25 -4.64 2.99
CA LEU A 171 -7.63 -4.22 4.23
C LEU A 171 -7.23 -5.45 5.05
N TRP A 172 -6.15 -5.34 5.78
CA TRP A 172 -5.84 -6.29 6.86
C TRP A 172 -5.47 -5.54 8.14
N ALA A 173 -5.77 -6.17 9.26
CA ALA A 173 -5.40 -5.66 10.56
C ALA A 173 -4.47 -6.64 11.27
N GLY A 174 -3.47 -6.07 11.96
CA GLY A 174 -2.42 -6.84 12.61
C GLY A 174 -1.28 -7.19 11.65
N LEU A 175 -0.20 -7.69 12.21
CA LEU A 175 0.91 -8.23 11.44
C LEU A 175 0.63 -9.73 11.21
N GLU A 176 0.54 -10.15 9.97
CA GLU A 176 0.68 -11.56 9.66
C GLU A 176 2.16 -11.92 9.82
N GLU A 177 2.44 -12.84 10.74
CA GLU A 177 3.76 -13.48 10.79
C GLU A 177 3.95 -14.36 9.55
N LYS A 178 4.32 -13.74 8.45
CA LYS A 178 4.83 -14.47 7.30
C LYS A 178 6.30 -14.73 7.54
N GLY A 179 6.60 -15.85 8.17
CA GLY A 179 7.94 -16.39 8.19
C GLY A 179 8.40 -16.60 6.75
N GLY A 180 9.35 -15.81 6.29
CA GLY A 180 9.92 -15.91 4.95
C GLY A 180 11.41 -15.61 5.00
N THR A 181 12.18 -16.39 4.24
CA THR A 181 13.59 -16.09 4.02
C THR A 181 13.70 -15.29 2.73
N ALA A 182 14.14 -14.03 2.81
CA ALA A 182 14.46 -13.25 1.63
C ALA A 182 15.97 -13.28 1.37
N SER A 183 16.35 -13.57 0.14
CA SER A 183 17.73 -13.51 -0.30
C SER A 183 17.98 -12.16 -0.99
N PHE A 184 18.94 -11.39 -0.52
CA PHE A 184 19.34 -10.13 -1.13
C PHE A 184 20.79 -10.23 -1.62
N PRO A 185 21.02 -10.03 -2.93
CA PRO A 185 22.35 -9.75 -3.42
C PRO A 185 22.73 -8.32 -3.02
N ALA A 186 23.47 -8.16 -1.95
CA ALA A 186 23.87 -6.83 -1.52
C ALA A 186 25.26 -6.88 -0.89
N ASP A 187 26.06 -5.89 -1.21
CA ASP A 187 27.39 -5.63 -0.68
C ASP A 187 27.42 -4.67 0.51
N ARG A 188 26.23 -4.21 0.95
CA ARG A 188 26.04 -3.29 2.08
C ARG A 188 24.83 -3.66 2.91
N TYR A 189 24.88 -3.40 4.20
CA TYR A 189 23.71 -3.48 5.05
C TYR A 189 23.48 -2.18 5.82
N SER A 190 22.25 -1.85 6.09
CA SER A 190 21.87 -0.82 7.05
C SER A 190 20.80 -1.38 7.96
N VAL A 191 20.87 -1.02 9.23
CA VAL A 191 19.82 -1.28 10.21
C VAL A 191 19.14 0.04 10.47
N CYS A 192 17.84 0.11 10.22
CA CYS A 192 17.02 1.23 10.60
C CYS A 192 16.11 0.76 11.74
N VAL A 193 16.15 1.45 12.84
CA VAL A 193 15.25 1.24 13.98
C VAL A 193 14.36 2.46 14.03
N ASP A 194 13.08 2.30 13.70
CA ASP A 194 12.09 3.31 14.02
C ASP A 194 11.31 2.92 15.29
N GLU A 195 10.44 3.79 15.75
CA GLU A 195 9.72 3.60 17.02
C GLU A 195 8.87 2.32 17.09
N THR A 196 8.68 1.62 15.96
CA THR A 196 7.76 0.49 15.85
C THR A 196 8.36 -0.77 15.21
N TYR A 197 9.41 -0.65 14.38
CA TYR A 197 9.92 -1.78 13.58
C TYR A 197 11.44 -1.73 13.41
N TYR A 198 12.03 -2.93 13.41
CA TYR A 198 13.42 -3.12 13.00
C TYR A 198 13.46 -3.57 11.55
N HIS A 199 14.07 -2.78 10.69
CA HIS A 199 14.38 -3.16 9.31
C HIS A 199 15.84 -3.53 9.21
N MET A 200 16.12 -4.79 8.92
CA MET A 200 17.50 -5.19 8.59
C MET A 200 17.62 -5.37 7.09
N LYS A 201 18.38 -4.51 6.45
CA LYS A 201 18.79 -4.63 5.06
C LYS A 201 20.22 -5.13 5.01
N SER A 202 20.41 -6.36 4.59
CA SER A 202 21.75 -6.94 4.49
C SER A 202 22.36 -6.79 3.12
N ALA A 203 23.62 -6.55 3.13
CA ALA A 203 24.51 -6.44 2.02
C ALA A 203 25.48 -7.62 2.03
N GLY A 204 25.39 -8.55 1.11
CA GLY A 204 26.28 -9.69 0.98
C GLY A 204 25.54 -10.95 0.51
N GLU A 205 26.25 -11.86 -0.14
CA GLU A 205 25.71 -13.16 -0.52
C GLU A 205 25.38 -13.97 0.75
N GLY A 206 24.11 -14.19 1.01
CA GLY A 206 23.64 -15.02 2.09
C GLY A 206 22.14 -14.91 2.32
N LYS A 207 21.50 -16.05 2.62
CA LYS A 207 20.13 -16.09 3.12
C LYS A 207 20.12 -15.46 4.50
N LYS A 208 19.30 -14.42 4.71
CA LYS A 208 19.08 -13.84 6.03
C LYS A 208 17.61 -13.78 6.34
N GLU A 209 17.25 -14.22 7.54
CA GLU A 209 15.90 -14.15 8.09
C GLU A 209 15.60 -12.72 8.49
N PHE A 210 14.43 -12.21 8.11
CA PHE A 210 13.87 -11.00 8.66
C PHE A 210 13.12 -11.35 9.94
N LEU A 211 13.62 -10.86 11.04
CA LEU A 211 12.91 -10.89 12.32
C LEU A 211 12.25 -9.52 12.50
N TYR A 212 10.93 -9.50 12.51
CA TYR A 212 10.18 -8.33 12.91
C TYR A 212 9.95 -8.40 14.40
N TYR A 213 10.42 -7.41 15.13
CA TYR A 213 10.13 -7.26 16.55
C TYR A 213 9.21 -6.06 16.72
N ARG A 214 8.13 -6.27 17.47
CA ARG A 214 7.32 -5.18 18.00
C ARG A 214 7.97 -4.78 19.33
N THR A 215 8.34 -3.51 19.44
CA THR A 215 8.65 -2.93 20.76
C THR A 215 7.33 -2.58 21.44
N GLU A 216 7.09 -3.12 22.63
CA GLU A 216 5.97 -2.73 23.49
C GLU A 216 6.22 -1.33 24.09
#